data_fc95e7e4a79dda043c2eb1365775a341
#
_entry.id   fc95e7e4a79dda043c2eb1365775a341
#
_cell.length_a   1.000
_cell.length_b   1.000
_cell.length_c   1.000
_cell.angle_alpha   90.00
_cell.angle_beta   90.00
_cell.angle_gamma   90.00
#
_symmetry.space_group_name_H-M   'P 1'
#
loop_
_entity.id
_entity.type
_entity.pdbx_description
1 polymer ?
#
loop_
_entity_poly.entity_id
_entity_poly.type
_entity_poly.pdbx_seq_one_letter_code
_entity_poly.pdbx_strand_id
1 'polypeptide(L)'
;MQDRKLIHRIRLIAVLSGLLVMTTACHRSADEGAPEEFQKGVAYTGYWGTAYDGGGPLVALDRLAGTNASWTSVLVTAFQDNIDATAIDFAGPATPTDASLERIIGHAHTLGLKVMLKPHIDLADDPAHYRGEIGPDFTPADWAAWFASYRPFILHYAAMAETTGCELFCVGCELGTTAAHETEWRQIVAAARGVYSGPLTYADNLVESNPDAVRWWDAVDLIGEDAYPTLTAVVEPTVDDLLDGWTSFRAKLQNLAERWNKPLILTEIGCRSVLGGAQNPWDWQRQGPVDLTVQANFYEAALRAVEGRSWLRGLYWWQWSPDPDEGGAGDTGYTPHGKPAEEVLKTWYARLD
;
A
#
# COMPACT_ATOMS: atom_id res chain seq x y z
N MET A 1 -21.42 52.78 -80.70
CA MET A 1 -22.51 53.41 -79.95
C MET A 1 -22.56 52.62 -78.65
N GLN A 2 -21.92 53.10 -77.62
CA GLN A 2 -22.44 53.57 -76.33
C GLN A 2 -23.47 52.62 -75.73
N ASP A 3 -23.19 52.03 -74.60
CA ASP A 3 -23.30 52.73 -73.33
C ASP A 3 -22.63 51.96 -72.13
N ARG A 4 -22.11 52.78 -71.24
CA ARG A 4 -21.56 52.44 -69.94
C ARG A 4 -22.67 52.05 -68.98
N LYS A 5 -22.46 50.99 -68.13
CA LYS A 5 -23.07 50.95 -66.78
C LYS A 5 -22.13 50.37 -65.76
N LEU A 6 -21.92 51.18 -64.77
CA LEU A 6 -21.22 51.06 -63.50
C LEU A 6 -21.70 49.86 -62.63
N ILE A 7 -20.83 48.95 -62.22
CA ILE A 7 -21.17 47.91 -61.27
C ILE A 7 -20.42 48.20 -59.97
N HIS A 8 -21.22 48.46 -58.93
CA HIS A 8 -20.79 48.59 -57.55
C HIS A 8 -20.17 47.26 -57.02
N ARG A 9 -18.95 47.36 -56.52
CA ARG A 9 -18.33 46.26 -55.74
C ARG A 9 -18.84 46.31 -54.29
N ILE A 10 -19.67 45.33 -53.90
CA ILE A 10 -20.01 45.08 -52.53
C ILE A 10 -18.89 44.16 -51.97
N ARG A 11 -18.12 44.67 -51.05
CA ARG A 11 -17.16 43.86 -50.26
C ARG A 11 -17.92 43.14 -49.13
N LEU A 12 -18.04 41.83 -49.22
CA LEU A 12 -18.54 40.98 -48.14
C LEU A 12 -17.39 40.79 -47.14
N ILE A 13 -17.52 41.38 -45.96
CA ILE A 13 -16.60 41.12 -44.83
C ILE A 13 -17.12 39.89 -44.12
N ALA A 14 -16.45 38.76 -44.30
CA ALA A 14 -16.69 37.56 -43.49
C ALA A 14 -16.02 37.74 -42.12
N VAL A 15 -16.82 37.92 -41.08
CA VAL A 15 -16.38 37.87 -39.68
C VAL A 15 -16.26 36.43 -39.29
N LEU A 16 -15.04 35.89 -39.24
CA LEU A 16 -14.77 34.59 -38.58
C LEU A 16 -14.77 34.83 -37.07
N SER A 17 -15.85 34.45 -36.41
CA SER A 17 -15.88 34.31 -34.94
C SER A 17 -15.15 33.02 -34.57
N GLY A 18 -13.87 33.12 -34.28
CA GLY A 18 -13.10 32.01 -33.68
C GLY A 18 -13.55 31.81 -32.25
N LEU A 19 -14.24 30.71 -31.98
CA LEU A 19 -14.53 30.25 -30.63
C LEU A 19 -13.24 29.69 -30.05
N LEU A 20 -12.53 30.49 -29.24
CA LEU A 20 -11.38 30.02 -28.44
C LEU A 20 -11.91 29.23 -27.27
N VAL A 21 -11.93 27.88 -27.38
CA VAL A 21 -12.16 27.00 -26.27
C VAL A 21 -10.91 27.05 -25.40
N MET A 22 -10.92 27.88 -24.36
CA MET A 22 -9.94 27.81 -23.30
C MET A 22 -10.23 26.54 -22.48
N THR A 23 -9.50 25.49 -22.74
CA THR A 23 -9.35 24.39 -21.79
C THR A 23 -8.56 24.92 -20.60
N THR A 24 -9.25 25.31 -19.55
CA THR A 24 -8.65 25.52 -18.23
C THR A 24 -8.17 24.15 -17.76
N ALA A 25 -6.91 23.84 -18.04
CA ALA A 25 -6.22 22.84 -17.26
C ALA A 25 -6.22 23.36 -15.82
N CYS A 26 -7.01 22.73 -14.95
CA CYS A 26 -6.85 22.89 -13.51
C CYS A 26 -5.44 22.37 -13.16
N HIS A 27 -4.47 23.27 -13.20
CA HIS A 27 -3.27 23.09 -12.41
C HIS A 27 -3.74 23.15 -10.96
N ARG A 28 -3.81 21.97 -10.29
CA ARG A 28 -3.73 21.95 -8.84
C ARG A 28 -2.39 22.60 -8.51
N SER A 29 -2.43 23.83 -8.04
CA SER A 29 -1.32 24.44 -7.33
C SER A 29 -1.01 23.50 -6.17
N ALA A 30 0.22 22.99 -6.11
CA ALA A 30 0.74 22.39 -4.90
C ALA A 30 0.50 23.41 -3.78
N ASP A 31 -0.27 23.02 -2.78
CA ASP A 31 -0.51 23.83 -1.59
C ASP A 31 0.81 23.81 -0.79
N GLU A 32 1.65 24.82 -1.04
CA GLU A 32 2.89 25.01 -0.31
C GLU A 32 2.52 25.49 1.09
N GLY A 33 2.33 24.53 2.05
CA GLY A 33 2.35 25.00 3.41
C GLY A 33 1.61 24.26 4.51
N ALA A 34 0.69 23.33 4.26
CA ALA A 34 0.18 22.46 5.33
C ALA A 34 1.13 21.25 5.47
N PRO A 35 1.58 20.86 6.69
CA PRO A 35 2.23 19.58 6.86
C PRO A 35 1.28 18.49 6.35
N GLU A 36 1.76 17.62 5.43
CA GLU A 36 0.96 16.49 4.99
C GLU A 36 0.56 15.66 6.22
N GLU A 37 -0.75 15.42 6.36
CA GLU A 37 -1.33 14.66 7.47
C GLU A 37 -0.65 13.29 7.59
N PHE A 38 -0.32 12.88 8.82
CA PHE A 38 0.24 11.56 9.08
C PHE A 38 -0.79 10.47 8.76
N GLN A 39 -0.42 9.50 7.91
CA GLN A 39 -1.29 8.40 7.50
C GLN A 39 -1.46 7.41 8.66
N LYS A 40 -2.55 7.57 9.43
CA LYS A 40 -2.96 6.67 10.52
C LYS A 40 -3.63 5.45 9.92
N GLY A 41 -2.83 4.50 9.44
CA GLY A 41 -3.28 3.40 8.59
C GLY A 41 -3.49 2.09 9.33
N VAL A 42 -4.40 1.27 8.77
CA VAL A 42 -4.59 -0.14 9.13
C VAL A 42 -4.79 -0.93 7.85
N ALA A 43 -4.08 -2.05 7.68
CA ALA A 43 -4.22 -2.93 6.53
C ALA A 43 -5.49 -3.78 6.66
N TYR A 44 -6.37 -3.68 5.68
CA TYR A 44 -7.60 -4.45 5.56
C TYR A 44 -7.40 -5.58 4.56
N THR A 45 -7.30 -6.81 5.04
CA THR A 45 -6.65 -7.89 4.31
C THR A 45 -7.59 -9.05 4.00
N GLY A 46 -7.87 -9.26 2.72
CA GLY A 46 -8.60 -10.42 2.21
C GLY A 46 -7.73 -11.26 1.27
N TYR A 47 -7.43 -12.52 1.69
CA TYR A 47 -6.55 -13.42 0.96
C TYR A 47 -7.26 -14.42 0.04
N TRP A 48 -8.57 -14.42 0.00
CA TRP A 48 -9.36 -15.39 -0.79
C TRP A 48 -10.45 -14.69 -1.56
N GLY A 49 -10.88 -15.28 -2.64
CA GLY A 49 -11.78 -14.67 -3.62
C GLY A 49 -13.11 -14.14 -3.08
N THR A 50 -13.60 -14.68 -1.96
CA THR A 50 -14.86 -14.25 -1.33
C THR A 50 -14.64 -13.40 -0.07
N ALA A 51 -13.40 -12.99 0.19
CA ALA A 51 -13.02 -12.28 1.43
C ALA A 51 -13.86 -11.01 1.68
N TYR A 52 -14.25 -10.35 0.62
CA TYR A 52 -15.00 -9.09 0.69
C TYR A 52 -16.49 -9.24 0.37
N ASP A 53 -17.00 -10.47 0.30
CA ASP A 53 -18.41 -10.70 -0.03
C ASP A 53 -19.34 -10.54 1.19
N GLY A 54 -20.62 -10.31 0.92
CA GLY A 54 -21.64 -10.20 1.98
C GLY A 54 -21.56 -8.94 2.82
N GLY A 55 -22.15 -8.96 4.01
CA GLY A 55 -22.23 -7.81 4.92
C GLY A 55 -21.15 -7.79 6.01
N GLY A 56 -20.54 -8.94 6.34
CA GLY A 56 -19.52 -9.07 7.37
C GLY A 56 -18.34 -8.13 7.16
N PRO A 57 -17.74 -8.08 5.95
CA PRO A 57 -16.63 -7.17 5.66
C PRO A 57 -16.95 -5.69 5.86
N LEU A 58 -18.17 -5.24 5.61
CA LEU A 58 -18.56 -3.85 5.87
C LEU A 58 -18.59 -3.57 7.39
N VAL A 59 -19.13 -4.50 8.19
CA VAL A 59 -19.14 -4.39 9.65
C VAL A 59 -17.71 -4.37 10.22
N ALA A 60 -16.81 -5.21 9.68
CA ALA A 60 -15.42 -5.22 10.10
C ALA A 60 -14.72 -3.87 9.78
N LEU A 61 -15.02 -3.28 8.62
CA LEU A 61 -14.47 -1.98 8.22
C LEU A 61 -15.05 -0.83 9.06
N ASP A 62 -16.34 -0.88 9.44
CA ASP A 62 -16.94 0.06 10.40
C ASP A 62 -16.20 0.04 11.75
N ARG A 63 -15.84 -1.15 12.24
CA ARG A 63 -15.05 -1.30 13.48
C ARG A 63 -13.64 -0.75 13.34
N LEU A 64 -12.98 -1.01 12.18
CA LEU A 64 -11.67 -0.43 11.87
C LEU A 64 -11.75 1.11 11.93
N ALA A 65 -12.70 1.73 11.26
CA ALA A 65 -12.88 3.18 11.31
C ALA A 65 -13.06 3.72 12.73
N GLY A 66 -13.69 2.94 13.62
CA GLY A 66 -13.83 3.25 15.05
C GLY A 66 -12.52 3.28 15.84
N THR A 67 -11.38 2.94 15.24
CA THR A 67 -10.05 3.02 15.88
C THR A 67 -9.38 4.39 15.78
N ASN A 68 -10.04 5.40 15.24
CA ASN A 68 -9.48 6.70 14.85
C ASN A 68 -8.44 6.62 13.69
N ALA A 69 -8.44 5.52 12.95
CA ALA A 69 -7.68 5.45 11.70
C ALA A 69 -8.22 6.48 10.70
N SER A 70 -7.32 7.11 9.93
CA SER A 70 -7.67 8.00 8.83
C SER A 70 -7.38 7.36 7.46
N TRP A 71 -6.67 6.23 7.46
CA TRP A 71 -6.30 5.47 6.28
C TRP A 71 -6.54 3.97 6.44
N THR A 72 -6.81 3.30 5.33
CA THR A 72 -6.75 1.85 5.25
C THR A 72 -6.02 1.42 3.99
N SER A 73 -5.22 0.35 4.04
CA SER A 73 -4.76 -0.31 2.83
C SER A 73 -5.68 -1.49 2.53
N VAL A 74 -6.31 -1.47 1.36
CA VAL A 74 -7.15 -2.57 0.88
C VAL A 74 -6.28 -3.49 0.05
N LEU A 75 -6.18 -4.75 0.48
CA LEU A 75 -5.42 -5.77 -0.24
C LEU A 75 -6.27 -6.45 -1.30
N VAL A 76 -5.63 -6.80 -2.40
CA VAL A 76 -6.11 -7.77 -3.36
C VAL A 76 -4.97 -8.71 -3.72
N THR A 77 -5.18 -10.02 -3.60
CA THR A 77 -4.15 -11.01 -3.86
C THR A 77 -4.42 -11.71 -5.18
N ALA A 78 -3.44 -11.64 -6.08
CA ALA A 78 -3.33 -12.46 -7.28
C ALA A 78 -2.36 -13.61 -7.01
N PHE A 79 -2.33 -14.61 -7.87
CA PHE A 79 -1.55 -15.82 -7.62
C PHE A 79 -0.68 -16.18 -8.82
N GLN A 80 0.52 -16.68 -8.53
CA GLN A 80 1.29 -17.52 -9.45
C GLN A 80 1.52 -18.89 -8.82
N ASP A 81 1.70 -19.94 -9.62
CA ASP A 81 1.72 -21.31 -9.10
C ASP A 81 2.85 -21.52 -8.08
N ASN A 82 4.07 -21.10 -8.42
CA ASN A 82 5.27 -21.28 -7.61
C ASN A 82 6.32 -20.24 -7.98
N ILE A 83 7.50 -20.24 -7.32
CA ILE A 83 8.58 -19.28 -7.57
C ILE A 83 9.17 -19.33 -9.01
N ASP A 84 9.00 -20.43 -9.73
CA ASP A 84 9.48 -20.62 -11.10
C ASP A 84 8.43 -20.32 -12.17
N ALA A 85 7.18 -20.02 -11.77
CA ALA A 85 6.11 -19.66 -12.68
C ALA A 85 6.24 -18.21 -13.16
N THR A 86 5.96 -17.99 -14.45
CA THR A 86 5.99 -16.64 -15.05
C THR A 86 4.60 -16.06 -15.29
N ALA A 87 3.53 -16.85 -15.07
CA ALA A 87 2.15 -16.44 -15.26
C ALA A 87 1.51 -16.04 -13.94
N ILE A 88 0.81 -14.90 -13.93
CA ILE A 88 0.07 -14.38 -12.78
C ILE A 88 -1.42 -14.45 -13.11
N ASP A 89 -2.18 -15.17 -12.28
CA ASP A 89 -3.63 -15.22 -12.34
C ASP A 89 -4.24 -14.21 -11.35
N PHE A 90 -4.91 -13.21 -11.88
CA PHE A 90 -5.66 -12.20 -11.11
C PHE A 90 -7.13 -12.13 -11.48
N ALA A 91 -7.61 -13.10 -12.27
CA ALA A 91 -9.01 -13.23 -12.69
C ALA A 91 -9.67 -14.53 -12.21
N GLY A 92 -8.89 -15.41 -11.57
CA GLY A 92 -9.36 -16.67 -11.03
C GLY A 92 -10.21 -16.52 -9.75
N PRO A 93 -10.87 -17.60 -9.31
CA PRO A 93 -11.77 -17.58 -8.17
C PRO A 93 -11.06 -17.37 -6.81
N ALA A 94 -9.74 -17.46 -6.77
CA ALA A 94 -8.96 -17.20 -5.57
C ALA A 94 -8.76 -15.69 -5.30
N THR A 95 -8.88 -14.85 -6.35
CA THR A 95 -8.76 -13.40 -6.24
C THR A 95 -10.12 -12.75 -5.98
N PRO A 96 -10.25 -11.78 -5.06
CA PRO A 96 -11.48 -11.00 -4.87
C PRO A 96 -11.94 -10.34 -6.16
N THR A 97 -13.27 -10.32 -6.37
CA THR A 97 -13.83 -9.71 -7.58
C THR A 97 -13.71 -8.18 -7.56
N ASP A 98 -13.59 -7.56 -8.73
CA ASP A 98 -13.57 -6.10 -8.87
C ASP A 98 -14.76 -5.46 -8.16
N ALA A 99 -15.97 -6.00 -8.34
CA ALA A 99 -17.18 -5.47 -7.71
C ALA A 99 -17.12 -5.52 -6.18
N SER A 100 -16.48 -6.54 -5.58
CA SER A 100 -16.31 -6.62 -4.13
C SER A 100 -15.28 -5.63 -3.62
N LEU A 101 -14.18 -5.42 -4.35
CA LEU A 101 -13.16 -4.41 -4.05
C LEU A 101 -13.70 -2.99 -4.16
N GLU A 102 -14.37 -2.65 -5.27
CA GLU A 102 -14.99 -1.34 -5.47
C GLU A 102 -15.99 -1.01 -4.35
N ARG A 103 -16.76 -2.01 -3.92
CA ARG A 103 -17.70 -1.87 -2.80
C ARG A 103 -16.99 -1.57 -1.49
N ILE A 104 -15.88 -2.27 -1.17
CA ILE A 104 -15.10 -2.04 0.06
C ILE A 104 -14.43 -0.67 0.02
N ILE A 105 -13.81 -0.28 -1.10
CA ILE A 105 -13.20 1.04 -1.28
C ILE A 105 -14.26 2.14 -1.12
N GLY A 106 -15.40 2.00 -1.78
CA GLY A 106 -16.51 2.94 -1.66
C GLY A 106 -17.03 3.06 -0.23
N HIS A 107 -17.14 1.94 0.50
CA HIS A 107 -17.55 1.95 1.91
C HIS A 107 -16.51 2.64 2.80
N ALA A 108 -15.21 2.36 2.62
CA ALA A 108 -14.13 3.04 3.33
C ALA A 108 -14.23 4.58 3.18
N HIS A 109 -14.46 5.06 1.96
CA HIS A 109 -14.67 6.49 1.70
C HIS A 109 -15.91 7.06 2.40
N THR A 110 -17.03 6.29 2.51
CA THR A 110 -18.21 6.74 3.27
C THR A 110 -17.95 6.88 4.77
N LEU A 111 -16.97 6.14 5.28
CA LEU A 111 -16.49 6.22 6.67
C LEU A 111 -15.45 7.33 6.90
N GLY A 112 -15.06 8.04 5.83
CA GLY A 112 -14.03 9.08 5.87
C GLY A 112 -12.60 8.55 5.86
N LEU A 113 -12.39 7.26 5.58
CA LEU A 113 -11.06 6.68 5.42
C LEU A 113 -10.51 7.00 4.04
N LYS A 114 -9.26 7.39 3.96
CA LYS A 114 -8.46 7.39 2.73
C LYS A 114 -7.97 5.98 2.43
N VAL A 115 -7.85 5.63 1.16
CA VAL A 115 -7.51 4.26 0.76
C VAL A 115 -6.19 4.21 0.00
N MET A 116 -5.30 3.31 0.45
CA MET A 116 -4.22 2.78 -0.36
C MET A 116 -4.67 1.44 -0.96
N LEU A 117 -4.77 1.33 -2.29
CA LEU A 117 -4.96 0.02 -2.92
C LEU A 117 -3.61 -0.68 -3.05
N LYS A 118 -3.48 -1.87 -2.45
CA LYS A 118 -2.21 -2.61 -2.32
C LYS A 118 -2.33 -4.02 -2.92
N PRO A 119 -2.15 -4.18 -4.25
CA PRO A 119 -2.15 -5.48 -4.88
C PRO A 119 -0.94 -6.32 -4.48
N HIS A 120 -1.20 -7.57 -4.12
CA HIS A 120 -0.21 -8.59 -3.78
C HIS A 120 -0.16 -9.69 -4.83
N ILE A 121 1.00 -10.33 -4.96
CA ILE A 121 1.12 -11.66 -5.56
C ILE A 121 1.43 -12.63 -4.44
N ASP A 122 0.83 -13.83 -4.50
CA ASP A 122 1.21 -14.92 -3.61
C ASP A 122 1.39 -16.22 -4.41
N LEU A 123 1.97 -17.23 -3.76
CA LEU A 123 2.26 -18.52 -4.38
C LEU A 123 1.12 -19.49 -4.08
N ALA A 124 0.49 -20.03 -5.15
CA ALA A 124 -0.69 -20.88 -5.00
C ALA A 124 -0.34 -22.31 -4.52
N ASP A 125 0.80 -22.84 -4.94
CA ASP A 125 1.20 -24.24 -4.70
C ASP A 125 2.71 -24.35 -4.37
N ASP A 126 3.21 -23.44 -3.54
CA ASP A 126 4.62 -23.43 -3.11
C ASP A 126 4.77 -22.99 -1.64
N PRO A 127 4.36 -23.82 -0.70
CA PRO A 127 4.38 -23.47 0.73
C PRO A 127 5.79 -23.38 1.33
N ALA A 128 6.83 -23.74 0.57
CA ALA A 128 8.23 -23.70 1.02
C ALA A 128 8.88 -22.32 0.78
N HIS A 129 8.29 -21.51 -0.08
CA HIS A 129 8.84 -20.22 -0.51
C HIS A 129 7.83 -19.09 -0.31
N TYR A 130 8.30 -17.85 -0.49
CA TYR A 130 7.44 -16.67 -0.48
C TYR A 130 7.71 -15.79 -1.72
N ARG A 131 6.84 -14.84 -1.99
CA ARG A 131 6.89 -13.96 -3.19
C ARG A 131 8.22 -13.24 -3.42
N GLY A 132 8.97 -12.97 -2.37
CA GLY A 132 10.28 -12.32 -2.44
C GLY A 132 11.38 -13.18 -3.08
N GLU A 133 11.12 -14.48 -3.26
CA GLU A 133 12.06 -15.46 -3.83
C GLU A 133 11.74 -15.81 -5.29
N ILE A 134 10.75 -15.16 -5.91
CA ILE A 134 10.35 -15.43 -7.30
C ILE A 134 11.55 -15.35 -8.26
N GLY A 135 11.70 -16.38 -9.10
CA GLY A 135 12.62 -16.42 -10.22
C GLY A 135 14.09 -16.68 -9.89
N PRO A 136 14.44 -17.55 -8.91
CA PRO A 136 15.83 -17.81 -8.55
C PRO A 136 16.65 -18.34 -9.74
N ASP A 137 16.02 -19.09 -10.63
CA ASP A 137 16.63 -19.72 -11.81
C ASP A 137 16.11 -19.15 -13.14
N PHE A 138 15.42 -18.01 -13.13
CA PHE A 138 14.88 -17.39 -14.35
C PHE A 138 15.96 -16.99 -15.32
N THR A 139 15.77 -17.42 -16.56
CA THR A 139 16.53 -16.88 -17.72
C THR A 139 16.06 -15.47 -18.06
N PRO A 140 16.80 -14.72 -18.89
CA PRO A 140 16.32 -13.42 -19.39
C PRO A 140 14.96 -13.50 -20.12
N ALA A 141 14.62 -14.64 -20.72
CA ALA A 141 13.33 -14.85 -21.38
C ALA A 141 12.21 -15.05 -20.36
N ASP A 142 12.48 -15.76 -19.25
CA ASP A 142 11.52 -15.96 -18.16
C ASP A 142 11.22 -14.64 -17.43
N TRP A 143 12.24 -13.83 -17.17
CA TRP A 143 12.05 -12.48 -16.64
C TRP A 143 11.20 -11.60 -17.55
N ALA A 144 11.46 -11.63 -18.86
CA ALA A 144 10.64 -10.89 -19.82
C ALA A 144 9.18 -11.39 -19.82
N ALA A 145 8.96 -12.70 -19.72
CA ALA A 145 7.63 -13.30 -19.63
C ALA A 145 6.93 -12.91 -18.31
N TRP A 146 7.63 -12.95 -17.18
CA TRP A 146 7.10 -12.58 -15.88
C TRP A 146 6.64 -11.10 -15.86
N PHE A 147 7.48 -10.16 -16.28
CA PHE A 147 7.10 -8.74 -16.34
C PHE A 147 6.00 -8.46 -17.36
N ALA A 148 5.93 -9.24 -18.45
CA ALA A 148 4.82 -9.18 -19.41
C ALA A 148 3.51 -9.65 -18.80
N SER A 149 3.53 -10.60 -17.86
CA SER A 149 2.37 -11.05 -17.08
C SER A 149 2.03 -10.09 -15.93
N TYR A 150 3.03 -9.54 -15.25
CA TYR A 150 2.85 -8.59 -14.14
C TYR A 150 2.21 -7.27 -14.60
N ARG A 151 2.59 -6.78 -15.76
CA ARG A 151 2.12 -5.50 -16.27
C ARG A 151 0.59 -5.38 -16.39
N PRO A 152 -0.15 -6.28 -17.05
CA PRO A 152 -1.61 -6.20 -17.12
C PRO A 152 -2.27 -6.31 -15.74
N PHE A 153 -1.76 -7.15 -14.84
CA PHE A 153 -2.21 -7.27 -13.46
C PHE A 153 -2.15 -5.93 -12.73
N ILE A 154 -0.97 -5.31 -12.66
CA ILE A 154 -0.81 -4.07 -11.87
C ILE A 154 -1.53 -2.88 -12.52
N LEU A 155 -1.62 -2.81 -13.85
CA LEU A 155 -2.34 -1.74 -14.53
C LEU A 155 -3.85 -1.86 -14.39
N HIS A 156 -4.40 -3.07 -14.27
CA HIS A 156 -5.80 -3.29 -13.95
C HIS A 156 -6.17 -2.63 -12.61
N TYR A 157 -5.41 -2.88 -11.57
CA TYR A 157 -5.66 -2.30 -10.25
C TYR A 157 -5.27 -0.82 -10.16
N ALA A 158 -4.29 -0.34 -10.93
CA ALA A 158 -4.02 1.08 -11.04
C ALA A 158 -5.19 1.85 -11.67
N ALA A 159 -5.84 1.29 -12.70
CA ALA A 159 -7.05 1.86 -13.29
C ALA A 159 -8.24 1.80 -12.32
N MET A 160 -8.39 0.73 -11.52
CA MET A 160 -9.38 0.65 -10.46
C MET A 160 -9.12 1.73 -9.39
N ALA A 161 -7.88 1.94 -8.95
CA ALA A 161 -7.53 2.98 -8.00
C ALA A 161 -7.92 4.38 -8.52
N GLU A 162 -7.71 4.67 -9.81
CA GLU A 162 -8.15 5.93 -10.44
C GLU A 162 -9.68 6.06 -10.42
N THR A 163 -10.40 5.03 -10.86
CA THR A 163 -11.87 5.10 -11.00
C THR A 163 -12.60 5.11 -9.66
N THR A 164 -12.02 4.49 -8.63
CA THR A 164 -12.58 4.47 -7.27
C THR A 164 -12.10 5.63 -6.39
N GLY A 165 -11.13 6.40 -6.86
CA GLY A 165 -10.60 7.57 -6.14
C GLY A 165 -9.68 7.22 -4.98
N CYS A 166 -8.97 6.09 -5.03
CA CYS A 166 -7.95 5.77 -4.01
C CYS A 166 -6.90 6.87 -3.93
N GLU A 167 -6.48 7.23 -2.73
CA GLU A 167 -5.53 8.32 -2.49
C GLU A 167 -4.06 7.89 -2.63
N LEU A 168 -3.79 6.59 -2.64
CA LEU A 168 -2.45 6.03 -2.83
C LEU A 168 -2.55 4.68 -3.54
N PHE A 169 -1.60 4.39 -4.43
CA PHE A 169 -1.50 3.10 -5.10
C PHE A 169 -0.13 2.47 -4.88
N CYS A 170 -0.10 1.20 -4.45
CA CYS A 170 1.13 0.43 -4.28
C CYS A 170 1.39 -0.39 -5.54
N VAL A 171 2.53 -0.14 -6.20
CA VAL A 171 2.87 -0.80 -7.47
C VAL A 171 3.48 -2.20 -7.31
N GLY A 172 3.69 -2.67 -6.09
CA GLY A 172 4.21 -4.01 -5.77
C GLY A 172 4.53 -4.14 -4.30
N CYS A 173 4.54 -5.38 -3.81
CA CYS A 173 4.70 -5.70 -2.40
C CYS A 173 5.65 -6.88 -2.23
N GLU A 174 6.78 -6.69 -1.53
CA GLU A 174 7.75 -7.71 -1.13
C GLU A 174 8.29 -8.59 -2.28
N LEU A 175 8.48 -8.04 -3.46
CA LEU A 175 8.97 -8.75 -4.62
C LEU A 175 10.51 -8.67 -4.72
N GLY A 176 11.21 -9.12 -3.66
CA GLY A 176 12.63 -8.88 -3.40
C GLY A 176 13.57 -9.18 -4.57
N THR A 177 13.55 -10.40 -5.13
CA THR A 177 14.42 -10.77 -6.27
C THR A 177 14.11 -9.93 -7.50
N THR A 178 12.84 -9.61 -7.74
CA THR A 178 12.42 -8.80 -8.88
C THR A 178 12.87 -7.34 -8.77
N ALA A 179 13.05 -6.82 -7.56
CA ALA A 179 13.40 -5.41 -7.30
C ALA A 179 14.72 -4.99 -7.96
N ALA A 180 15.62 -5.95 -8.20
CA ALA A 180 16.89 -5.73 -8.92
C ALA A 180 16.73 -5.42 -10.42
N HIS A 181 15.56 -5.69 -11.01
CA HIS A 181 15.23 -5.41 -12.41
C HIS A 181 14.78 -3.96 -12.60
N GLU A 182 15.69 -3.02 -12.35
CA GLU A 182 15.41 -1.59 -12.34
C GLU A 182 14.71 -1.07 -13.60
N THR A 183 15.16 -1.52 -14.78
CA THR A 183 14.61 -1.08 -16.08
C THR A 183 13.13 -1.45 -16.21
N GLU A 184 12.80 -2.67 -15.88
CA GLU A 184 11.45 -3.22 -15.97
C GLU A 184 10.52 -2.54 -14.95
N TRP A 185 10.99 -2.37 -13.71
CA TRP A 185 10.23 -1.65 -12.69
C TRP A 185 9.96 -0.18 -13.06
N ARG A 186 10.93 0.53 -13.60
CA ARG A 186 10.73 1.90 -14.11
C ARG A 186 9.67 1.94 -15.22
N GLN A 187 9.61 0.92 -16.07
CA GLN A 187 8.57 0.80 -17.10
C GLN A 187 7.19 0.50 -16.49
N ILE A 188 7.11 -0.34 -15.45
CA ILE A 188 5.89 -0.60 -14.70
C ILE A 188 5.37 0.68 -14.03
N VAL A 189 6.22 1.39 -13.30
CA VAL A 189 5.85 2.65 -12.63
C VAL A 189 5.39 3.71 -13.64
N ALA A 190 6.12 3.88 -14.75
CA ALA A 190 5.72 4.82 -15.80
C ALA A 190 4.38 4.46 -16.44
N ALA A 191 4.09 3.16 -16.60
CA ALA A 191 2.82 2.70 -17.11
C ALA A 191 1.68 2.91 -16.11
N ALA A 192 1.91 2.66 -14.81
CA ALA A 192 0.93 2.93 -13.75
C ALA A 192 0.57 4.42 -13.69
N ARG A 193 1.57 5.32 -13.81
CA ARG A 193 1.32 6.78 -13.93
C ARG A 193 0.52 7.19 -15.17
N GLY A 194 0.51 6.36 -16.19
CA GLY A 194 -0.31 6.59 -17.38
C GLY A 194 -1.80 6.35 -17.18
N VAL A 195 -2.19 5.65 -16.12
CA VAL A 195 -3.59 5.26 -15.83
C VAL A 195 -4.05 5.69 -14.44
N TYR A 196 -3.15 6.03 -13.53
CA TYR A 196 -3.45 6.53 -12.19
C TYR A 196 -2.74 7.85 -11.93
N SER A 197 -3.50 8.87 -11.55
CA SER A 197 -3.05 10.25 -11.38
C SER A 197 -2.56 10.58 -9.96
N GLY A 198 -2.84 9.72 -9.00
CA GLY A 198 -2.44 9.89 -7.60
C GLY A 198 -1.00 9.45 -7.32
N PRO A 199 -0.55 9.56 -6.06
CA PRO A 199 0.78 9.15 -5.65
C PRO A 199 0.97 7.64 -5.70
N LEU A 200 2.22 7.23 -6.00
CA LEU A 200 2.64 5.84 -6.08
C LEU A 200 3.65 5.50 -4.97
N THR A 201 3.57 4.28 -4.46
CA THR A 201 4.56 3.67 -3.59
C THR A 201 4.88 2.24 -4.05
N TYR A 202 5.95 1.66 -3.54
CA TYR A 202 6.28 0.25 -3.57
C TYR A 202 6.55 -0.19 -2.14
N ALA A 203 6.10 -1.37 -1.74
CA ALA A 203 6.32 -1.92 -0.40
C ALA A 203 7.50 -2.89 -0.43
N ASP A 204 8.65 -2.47 0.07
CA ASP A 204 9.84 -3.31 0.24
C ASP A 204 9.86 -3.92 1.66
N ASN A 205 10.62 -4.99 1.86
CA ASN A 205 10.86 -5.59 3.18
C ASN A 205 12.36 -5.84 3.43
N LEU A 206 13.23 -5.21 2.65
CA LEU A 206 14.67 -5.50 2.63
C LEU A 206 15.54 -4.47 3.34
N VAL A 207 14.98 -3.43 3.97
CA VAL A 207 15.78 -2.36 4.59
C VAL A 207 16.74 -2.88 5.67
N GLU A 208 16.42 -3.96 6.35
CA GLU A 208 17.31 -4.58 7.33
C GLU A 208 18.47 -5.33 6.71
N SER A 209 18.22 -6.07 5.62
CA SER A 209 19.17 -6.99 5.00
C SER A 209 19.92 -6.39 3.80
N ASN A 210 19.21 -5.63 2.97
CA ASN A 210 19.76 -5.01 1.75
C ASN A 210 19.04 -3.70 1.40
N PRO A 211 19.35 -2.59 2.07
CA PRO A 211 18.69 -1.29 1.83
C PRO A 211 18.96 -0.70 0.43
N ASP A 212 19.80 -1.35 -0.37
CA ASP A 212 20.14 -0.96 -1.73
C ASP A 212 19.47 -1.87 -2.81
N ALA A 213 18.56 -2.76 -2.40
CA ALA A 213 17.87 -3.65 -3.31
C ALA A 213 17.04 -2.88 -4.34
N VAL A 214 16.26 -1.92 -3.90
CA VAL A 214 15.45 -1.05 -4.76
C VAL A 214 16.27 0.17 -5.19
N ARG A 215 16.59 0.27 -6.48
CA ARG A 215 17.42 1.35 -7.07
C ARG A 215 16.60 2.38 -7.85
N TRP A 216 15.29 2.35 -7.72
CA TRP A 216 14.35 3.16 -8.48
C TRP A 216 13.32 3.88 -7.60
N TRP A 217 13.66 4.14 -6.32
CA TRP A 217 12.82 4.92 -5.42
C TRP A 217 12.49 6.33 -5.94
N ASP A 218 13.34 6.90 -6.80
CA ASP A 218 13.07 8.18 -7.45
C ASP A 218 11.86 8.13 -8.40
N ALA A 219 11.47 6.93 -8.89
CA ALA A 219 10.34 6.76 -9.79
C ALA A 219 8.97 6.81 -9.08
N VAL A 220 8.90 6.45 -7.79
CA VAL A 220 7.69 6.53 -6.96
C VAL A 220 7.66 7.80 -6.10
N ASP A 221 6.55 8.11 -5.45
CA ASP A 221 6.39 9.34 -4.68
C ASP A 221 6.78 9.15 -3.20
N LEU A 222 6.50 7.97 -2.64
CA LEU A 222 6.85 7.59 -1.28
C LEU A 222 7.64 6.29 -1.29
N ILE A 223 8.60 6.17 -0.36
CA ILE A 223 9.24 4.90 -0.04
C ILE A 223 8.27 4.13 0.87
N GLY A 224 7.96 2.88 0.52
CA GLY A 224 7.17 1.99 1.37
C GLY A 224 8.04 0.88 1.95
N GLU A 225 7.85 0.56 3.22
CA GLU A 225 8.53 -0.54 3.91
C GLU A 225 7.54 -1.38 4.69
N ASP A 226 7.54 -2.69 4.43
CA ASP A 226 6.85 -3.68 5.24
C ASP A 226 7.76 -4.07 6.41
N ALA A 227 7.49 -3.45 7.57
CA ALA A 227 8.41 -3.35 8.67
C ALA A 227 8.15 -4.41 9.76
N TYR A 228 8.89 -5.50 9.70
CA TYR A 228 8.83 -6.56 10.71
C TYR A 228 10.20 -6.80 11.37
N PRO A 229 10.82 -5.76 11.97
CA PRO A 229 12.16 -5.88 12.53
C PRO A 229 12.20 -6.80 13.75
N THR A 230 13.29 -7.58 13.87
CA THR A 230 13.63 -8.29 15.10
C THR A 230 14.15 -7.29 16.12
N LEU A 231 13.26 -6.76 16.98
CA LEU A 231 13.60 -5.71 17.93
C LEU A 231 14.25 -6.24 19.21
N THR A 232 13.99 -7.49 19.59
CA THR A 232 14.45 -8.06 20.86
C THR A 232 14.54 -9.58 20.80
N ALA A 233 15.41 -10.16 21.61
CA ALA A 233 15.45 -11.59 21.87
C ALA A 233 14.63 -11.99 23.14
N VAL A 234 14.07 -11.02 23.86
CA VAL A 234 13.26 -11.26 25.05
C VAL A 234 11.90 -11.83 24.64
N VAL A 235 11.44 -12.86 25.35
CA VAL A 235 10.16 -13.54 25.03
C VAL A 235 8.96 -12.68 25.42
N GLU A 236 9.04 -12.04 26.58
CA GLU A 236 8.02 -11.14 27.13
C GLU A 236 8.63 -9.74 27.31
N PRO A 237 8.84 -8.98 26.21
CA PRO A 237 9.54 -7.71 26.27
C PRO A 237 8.67 -6.61 26.87
N THR A 238 9.31 -5.74 27.63
CA THR A 238 8.74 -4.45 28.00
C THR A 238 8.74 -3.48 26.81
N VAL A 239 8.02 -2.38 26.94
CA VAL A 239 8.08 -1.29 25.94
C VAL A 239 9.51 -0.77 25.76
N ASP A 240 10.28 -0.66 26.85
CA ASP A 240 11.66 -0.15 26.81
C ASP A 240 12.61 -1.13 26.08
N ASP A 241 12.48 -2.44 26.29
CA ASP A 241 13.23 -3.46 25.55
C ASP A 241 13.00 -3.34 24.02
N LEU A 242 11.76 -3.05 23.62
CA LEU A 242 11.40 -2.87 22.21
C LEU A 242 11.90 -1.53 21.66
N LEU A 243 11.84 -0.45 22.44
CA LEU A 243 12.36 0.87 22.04
C LEU A 243 13.88 0.84 21.80
N ASP A 244 14.63 0.11 22.59
CA ASP A 244 16.06 -0.09 22.39
C ASP A 244 16.33 -0.71 21.00
N GLY A 245 15.57 -1.75 20.62
CA GLY A 245 15.66 -2.36 19.29
C GLY A 245 15.28 -1.41 18.16
N TRP A 246 14.27 -0.59 18.36
CA TRP A 246 13.86 0.43 17.39
C TRP A 246 14.95 1.41 17.01
N THR A 247 15.92 1.68 17.90
CA THR A 247 16.97 2.68 17.66
C THR A 247 17.76 2.38 16.39
N SER A 248 18.17 1.14 16.17
CA SER A 248 18.93 0.72 14.99
C SER A 248 18.05 0.70 13.73
N PHE A 249 16.88 0.10 13.81
CA PHE A 249 15.98 -0.01 12.66
C PHE A 249 15.53 1.37 12.16
N ARG A 250 15.12 2.23 13.07
CA ARG A 250 14.74 3.61 12.76
C ARG A 250 15.86 4.39 12.05
N ALA A 251 17.11 4.20 12.46
CA ALA A 251 18.24 4.85 11.79
C ALA A 251 18.40 4.38 10.33
N LYS A 252 18.14 3.10 10.04
CA LYS A 252 18.16 2.58 8.67
C LYS A 252 17.05 3.20 7.81
N LEU A 253 15.83 3.28 8.34
CA LEU A 253 14.69 3.92 7.67
C LEU A 253 14.97 5.41 7.37
N GLN A 254 15.47 6.14 8.34
CA GLN A 254 15.84 7.56 8.19
C GLN A 254 16.93 7.74 7.13
N ASN A 255 17.98 6.93 7.17
CA ASN A 255 19.06 6.99 6.18
C ASN A 255 18.55 6.70 4.76
N LEU A 256 17.59 5.78 4.61
CA LEU A 256 16.96 5.47 3.33
C LEU A 256 16.16 6.69 2.81
N ALA A 257 15.31 7.27 3.65
CA ALA A 257 14.51 8.46 3.31
C ALA A 257 15.40 9.66 2.95
N GLU A 258 16.44 9.92 3.72
CA GLU A 258 17.39 11.02 3.50
C GLU A 258 18.21 10.82 2.21
N ARG A 259 18.71 9.60 1.95
CA ARG A 259 19.48 9.26 0.76
C ARG A 259 18.71 9.52 -0.53
N TRP A 260 17.42 9.18 -0.54
CA TRP A 260 16.55 9.37 -1.70
C TRP A 260 15.83 10.73 -1.69
N ASN A 261 15.96 11.49 -0.60
CA ASN A 261 15.22 12.74 -0.37
C ASN A 261 13.71 12.56 -0.63
N LYS A 262 13.14 11.49 -0.04
CA LYS A 262 11.74 11.13 -0.18
C LYS A 262 11.11 10.78 1.16
N PRO A 263 9.83 11.12 1.35
CA PRO A 263 9.08 10.66 2.51
C PRO A 263 8.94 9.13 2.48
N LEU A 264 8.85 8.54 3.68
CA LEU A 264 8.70 7.10 3.87
C LEU A 264 7.38 6.81 4.60
N ILE A 265 6.75 5.71 4.29
CA ILE A 265 5.64 5.12 5.04
C ILE A 265 5.96 3.66 5.40
N LEU A 266 5.53 3.21 6.56
CA LEU A 266 5.52 1.79 6.88
C LEU A 266 4.23 1.19 6.32
N THR A 267 4.35 0.54 5.18
CA THR A 267 3.21 -0.05 4.45
C THR A 267 2.64 -1.28 5.14
N GLU A 268 3.43 -1.90 6.01
CA GLU A 268 3.02 -2.89 7.00
C GLU A 268 3.87 -2.75 8.26
N ILE A 269 3.26 -3.02 9.39
CA ILE A 269 3.91 -3.21 10.69
C ILE A 269 2.99 -3.99 11.60
N GLY A 270 3.50 -4.97 12.31
CA GLY A 270 2.66 -5.76 13.21
C GLY A 270 3.42 -6.80 14.02
N CYS A 271 2.71 -7.36 14.97
CA CYS A 271 3.18 -8.44 15.84
C CYS A 271 1.99 -9.29 16.22
N ARG A 272 2.15 -10.61 16.22
CA ARG A 272 1.11 -11.53 16.69
C ARG A 272 0.97 -11.47 18.22
N SER A 273 -0.23 -11.67 18.72
CA SER A 273 -0.53 -11.77 20.16
C SER A 273 -0.25 -13.16 20.72
N VAL A 274 0.95 -13.65 20.49
CA VAL A 274 1.43 -14.97 20.94
C VAL A 274 2.73 -14.82 21.70
N LEU A 275 2.97 -15.68 22.68
CA LEU A 275 4.19 -15.66 23.48
C LEU A 275 5.43 -15.61 22.59
N GLY A 276 6.28 -14.61 22.78
CA GLY A 276 7.47 -14.35 21.96
C GLY A 276 7.17 -13.78 20.57
N GLY A 277 5.95 -13.32 20.28
CA GLY A 277 5.57 -12.78 18.97
C GLY A 277 6.44 -11.61 18.49
N ALA A 278 7.03 -10.84 19.40
CA ALA A 278 7.92 -9.73 19.07
C ALA A 278 9.37 -10.15 18.72
N GLN A 279 9.75 -11.41 18.93
CA GLN A 279 11.11 -11.89 18.60
C GLN A 279 11.32 -11.98 17.08
N ASN A 280 10.32 -12.50 16.36
CA ASN A 280 10.29 -12.60 14.91
C ASN A 280 8.88 -12.16 14.45
N PRO A 281 8.60 -10.86 14.39
CA PRO A 281 7.24 -10.37 14.15
C PRO A 281 6.69 -10.76 12.78
N TRP A 282 7.54 -11.10 11.81
CA TRP A 282 7.19 -11.64 10.50
C TRP A 282 6.74 -13.10 10.51
N ASP A 283 7.02 -13.88 11.60
CA ASP A 283 6.68 -15.30 11.68
C ASP A 283 5.18 -15.52 11.95
N TRP A 284 4.42 -15.51 10.87
CA TRP A 284 2.97 -15.73 10.91
C TRP A 284 2.57 -17.16 11.30
N GLN A 285 3.50 -18.13 11.24
CA GLN A 285 3.28 -19.53 11.62
C GLN A 285 3.59 -19.80 13.08
N ARG A 286 4.14 -18.84 13.83
CA ARG A 286 4.50 -19.03 15.23
C ARG A 286 3.34 -19.55 16.04
N GLN A 287 3.56 -20.67 16.74
CA GLN A 287 2.60 -21.26 17.66
C GLN A 287 2.99 -20.97 19.11
N GLY A 288 2.00 -20.88 20.00
CA GLY A 288 2.22 -20.66 21.42
C GLY A 288 0.95 -20.20 22.14
N PRO A 289 1.02 -20.04 23.46
CA PRO A 289 -0.08 -19.47 24.23
C PRO A 289 -0.32 -18.01 23.84
N VAL A 290 -1.56 -17.55 24.02
CA VAL A 290 -1.94 -16.15 23.84
C VAL A 290 -1.11 -15.26 24.78
N ASP A 291 -0.54 -14.20 24.23
CA ASP A 291 0.09 -13.11 24.96
C ASP A 291 -0.34 -11.76 24.36
N LEU A 292 -1.40 -11.20 24.93
CA LEU A 292 -1.94 -9.92 24.49
C LEU A 292 -1.03 -8.74 24.86
N THR A 293 -0.18 -8.94 25.90
CA THR A 293 0.71 -7.89 26.40
C THR A 293 1.86 -7.65 25.43
N VAL A 294 2.43 -8.70 24.84
CA VAL A 294 3.51 -8.56 23.86
C VAL A 294 3.06 -7.72 22.65
N GLN A 295 1.84 -7.96 22.18
CA GLN A 295 1.30 -7.18 21.06
C GLN A 295 1.06 -5.72 21.45
N ALA A 296 0.45 -5.46 22.60
CA ALA A 296 0.21 -4.10 23.09
C ALA A 296 1.51 -3.32 23.31
N ASN A 297 2.52 -3.96 23.90
CA ASN A 297 3.85 -3.36 24.09
C ASN A 297 4.53 -3.05 22.74
N PHE A 298 4.38 -3.92 21.74
CA PHE A 298 4.91 -3.71 20.40
C PHE A 298 4.26 -2.48 19.74
N TYR A 299 2.92 -2.34 19.83
CA TYR A 299 2.21 -1.18 19.31
C TYR A 299 2.66 0.11 19.99
N GLU A 300 2.74 0.11 21.33
CA GLU A 300 3.17 1.28 22.09
C GLU A 300 4.61 1.68 21.74
N ALA A 301 5.54 0.73 21.67
CA ALA A 301 6.94 1.00 21.36
C ALA A 301 7.10 1.54 19.92
N ALA A 302 6.42 0.95 18.94
CA ALA A 302 6.49 1.39 17.57
C ALA A 302 5.99 2.84 17.42
N LEU A 303 4.82 3.16 17.99
CA LEU A 303 4.25 4.51 17.92
C LEU A 303 5.14 5.55 18.62
N ARG A 304 5.73 5.22 19.79
CA ARG A 304 6.74 6.09 20.42
C ARG A 304 8.00 6.28 19.59
N ALA A 305 8.47 5.22 18.94
CA ALA A 305 9.70 5.28 18.14
C ALA A 305 9.56 6.20 16.94
N VAL A 306 8.36 6.29 16.35
CA VAL A 306 8.11 7.03 15.10
C VAL A 306 7.47 8.41 15.32
N GLU A 307 6.95 8.70 16.50
CA GLU A 307 6.31 9.99 16.81
C GLU A 307 7.21 11.18 16.46
N GLY A 308 6.67 12.17 15.74
CA GLY A 308 7.34 13.42 15.40
C GLY A 308 8.51 13.29 14.40
N ARG A 309 8.60 12.19 13.66
CA ARG A 309 9.64 12.00 12.64
C ARG A 309 9.20 12.61 11.31
N SER A 310 9.84 13.71 10.91
CA SER A 310 9.47 14.45 9.70
C SER A 310 9.66 13.68 8.39
N TRP A 311 10.52 12.67 8.37
CA TRP A 311 10.75 11.80 7.21
C TRP A 311 9.70 10.69 7.08
N LEU A 312 8.93 10.36 8.15
CA LEU A 312 7.89 9.36 8.15
C LEU A 312 6.51 10.02 7.98
N ARG A 313 5.75 9.56 6.99
CA ARG A 313 4.42 10.10 6.65
C ARG A 313 3.27 9.22 7.08
N GLY A 314 3.52 8.03 7.62
CA GLY A 314 2.47 7.14 8.08
C GLY A 314 2.92 5.74 8.36
N LEU A 315 2.01 4.96 8.89
CA LEU A 315 2.18 3.51 9.07
C LEU A 315 0.82 2.80 8.96
N TYR A 316 0.88 1.54 8.55
CA TYR A 316 -0.29 0.69 8.38
C TYR A 316 -0.12 -0.57 9.22
N TRP A 317 -0.98 -0.73 10.23
CA TRP A 317 -0.93 -1.90 11.10
C TRP A 317 -1.41 -3.14 10.38
N TRP A 318 -0.57 -4.14 10.36
CA TRP A 318 -0.89 -5.49 9.92
C TRP A 318 -1.47 -6.30 11.07
N GLN A 319 -2.74 -6.78 11.03
CA GLN A 319 -3.74 -6.53 10.01
C GLN A 319 -5.13 -6.35 10.64
N TRP A 320 -6.12 -5.99 9.85
CA TRP A 320 -7.53 -6.06 10.20
C TRP A 320 -8.25 -6.99 9.22
N SER A 321 -8.93 -8.04 9.76
CA SER A 321 -9.63 -9.04 8.97
C SER A 321 -10.98 -8.52 8.46
N PRO A 322 -11.43 -8.94 7.25
CA PRO A 322 -12.80 -8.77 6.81
C PRO A 322 -13.80 -9.65 7.54
N ASP A 323 -13.34 -10.66 8.30
CA ASP A 323 -14.20 -11.41 9.21
C ASP A 323 -14.42 -10.58 10.50
N PRO A 324 -15.66 -10.11 10.76
CA PRO A 324 -15.94 -9.29 11.93
C PRO A 324 -15.77 -10.04 13.26
N ASP A 325 -15.73 -11.37 13.24
CA ASP A 325 -15.62 -12.18 14.45
C ASP A 325 -14.17 -12.58 14.77
N GLU A 326 -13.19 -12.24 13.88
CA GLU A 326 -11.77 -12.44 14.14
C GLU A 326 -11.26 -11.46 15.20
N GLY A 327 -10.45 -11.94 16.14
CA GLY A 327 -9.86 -11.15 17.23
C GLY A 327 -10.30 -11.58 18.63
N GLY A 328 -10.28 -10.62 19.55
CA GLY A 328 -10.64 -10.86 20.94
C GLY A 328 -9.56 -11.52 21.80
N ALA A 329 -9.88 -11.75 23.07
CA ALA A 329 -8.91 -12.14 24.10
C ALA A 329 -8.29 -13.54 23.91
N GLY A 330 -8.88 -14.40 23.08
CA GLY A 330 -8.38 -15.74 22.77
C GLY A 330 -7.59 -15.84 21.46
N ASP A 331 -7.55 -14.77 20.70
CA ASP A 331 -6.90 -14.76 19.39
C ASP A 331 -5.38 -14.55 19.50
N THR A 332 -4.58 -15.30 18.73
CA THR A 332 -3.11 -15.22 18.68
C THR A 332 -2.61 -14.50 17.42
N GLY A 333 -3.50 -14.03 16.55
CA GLY A 333 -3.19 -13.40 15.28
C GLY A 333 -2.68 -11.96 15.41
N TYR A 334 -2.51 -11.34 14.24
CA TYR A 334 -2.03 -9.96 14.14
C TYR A 334 -3.12 -8.92 14.44
N THR A 335 -4.39 -9.23 14.21
CA THR A 335 -5.46 -8.25 14.41
C THR A 335 -5.44 -7.69 15.84
N PRO A 336 -5.51 -6.37 16.02
CA PRO A 336 -5.66 -5.78 17.34
C PRO A 336 -7.11 -5.83 17.84
N HIS A 337 -8.08 -6.21 16.98
CA HIS A 337 -9.51 -6.14 17.28
C HIS A 337 -9.89 -6.90 18.55
N GLY A 338 -10.54 -6.22 19.50
CA GLY A 338 -10.95 -6.78 20.78
C GLY A 338 -9.80 -7.10 21.75
N LYS A 339 -8.60 -6.55 21.54
CA LYS A 339 -7.38 -6.77 22.34
C LYS A 339 -6.85 -5.46 22.93
N PRO A 340 -5.97 -5.48 23.94
CA PRO A 340 -5.35 -4.27 24.48
C PRO A 340 -4.62 -3.42 23.44
N ALA A 341 -4.07 -4.03 22.40
CA ALA A 341 -3.42 -3.31 21.29
C ALA A 341 -4.38 -2.38 20.54
N GLU A 342 -5.67 -2.70 20.45
CA GLU A 342 -6.68 -1.81 19.87
C GLU A 342 -6.83 -0.51 20.68
N GLU A 343 -6.80 -0.59 22.00
CA GLU A 343 -6.89 0.59 22.87
C GLU A 343 -5.64 1.47 22.80
N VAL A 344 -4.44 0.84 22.63
CA VAL A 344 -3.20 1.56 22.34
C VAL A 344 -3.36 2.32 21.02
N LEU A 345 -3.81 1.64 19.98
CA LEU A 345 -4.03 2.21 18.64
C LEU A 345 -5.00 3.40 18.71
N LYS A 346 -6.18 3.22 19.30
CA LYS A 346 -7.20 4.29 19.47
C LYS A 346 -6.64 5.51 20.19
N THR A 347 -5.89 5.28 21.26
CA THR A 347 -5.31 6.36 22.08
C THR A 347 -4.31 7.18 21.28
N TRP A 348 -3.44 6.49 20.52
CA TRP A 348 -2.43 7.16 19.72
C TRP A 348 -3.03 7.87 18.51
N TYR A 349 -3.94 7.22 17.79
CA TYR A 349 -4.55 7.80 16.60
C TYR A 349 -5.48 8.97 16.88
N ALA A 350 -6.01 9.06 18.11
CA ALA A 350 -6.79 10.23 18.55
C ALA A 350 -5.93 11.51 18.75
N ARG A 351 -4.59 11.38 18.91
CA ARG A 351 -3.68 12.48 19.23
C ARG A 351 -2.62 12.77 18.17
N LEU A 352 -2.38 11.83 17.24
CA LEU A 352 -1.48 12.07 16.12
C LEU A 352 -2.20 12.96 15.09
N ASP A 353 -1.54 14.06 14.70
CA ASP A 353 -1.99 15.00 13.67
C ASP A 353 -1.30 14.69 12.32
#